data_11c2414ed4fac28f89b6f128e28e4c00
#
_entry.id   11c2414ed4fac28f89b6f128e28e4c00
#
_cell.length_a   1.000
_cell.length_b   1.000
_cell.length_c   1.000
_cell.angle_alpha   90.00
_cell.angle_beta   90.00
_cell.angle_gamma   90.00
#
_symmetry.space_group_name_H-M   'P 1'
#
loop_
_entity.id
_entity.type
_entity.pdbx_description
1 polymer ?
#
loop_
_entity_poly.entity_id
_entity_poly.type
_entity_poly.pdbx_seq_one_letter_code
_entity_poly.pdbx_strand_id
1 'polypeptide(L)'
;MSTRIVQWATGAMGKTCLRRIIDHPDLDLAGLFVYSAGKAGRDAGDIARRDPTGVIATASMDQILALDADLVVHAARLAPPYGSHDDEIMQLLRSGKDVISINGYTFPSGRDAAARAALEAAAIEGGATLAGAGLNPGFAMEKIAAVASSVCDDVRCIHVIETVPCQEVKSPAYVFDILGFGSDPGVVDPNAPDWGPSAALNGMFAEPVRSLAQSLGLTLQTINTDHAVFPATEDLAIAAGEILKGRTARLRWRWRGETTDGVEIVLEIRWEMEPSPADEAIAGLWRVSIDGAPGIDMTIDLTKRQDDPYRTSAEQLGVAAAVVNAIPAVRAAPPGLMNAPIATPWRPRFQTKA
;
A
#
# COMPACT_ATOMS: atom_id res chain seq x y z
N MET A 1 3.69 28.60 2.21
CA MET A 1 4.82 27.90 2.85
C MET A 1 4.85 26.48 2.32
N SER A 2 6.03 25.93 2.04
CA SER A 2 6.19 24.52 1.64
C SER A 2 5.90 23.60 2.83
N THR A 3 5.40 22.40 2.56
CA THR A 3 5.20 21.38 3.60
C THR A 3 6.52 20.65 3.86
N ARG A 4 6.93 20.60 5.11
CA ARG A 4 8.20 19.99 5.56
C ARG A 4 8.02 18.52 5.82
N ILE A 5 8.67 17.69 5.00
CA ILE A 5 8.47 16.24 4.96
C ILE A 5 9.67 15.49 5.50
N VAL A 6 9.42 14.50 6.33
CA VAL A 6 10.38 13.43 6.64
C VAL A 6 10.06 12.22 5.77
N GLN A 7 11.04 11.73 5.02
CA GLN A 7 10.95 10.42 4.38
C GLN A 7 11.43 9.34 5.35
N TRP A 8 10.58 8.35 5.62
CA TRP A 8 10.90 7.20 6.46
C TRP A 8 11.18 5.98 5.60
N ALA A 9 12.40 5.47 5.68
CA ALA A 9 12.96 4.36 4.94
C ALA A 9 13.18 4.60 3.43
N THR A 10 14.13 3.83 2.87
CA THR A 10 14.64 3.97 1.50
C THR A 10 14.74 2.63 0.78
N GLY A 11 13.74 1.77 0.95
CA GLY A 11 13.49 0.62 0.08
C GLY A 11 13.15 1.07 -1.36
N ALA A 12 12.68 0.16 -2.21
CA ALA A 12 12.29 0.51 -3.59
C ALA A 12 11.24 1.62 -3.59
N MET A 13 10.15 1.44 -2.83
CA MET A 13 9.06 2.42 -2.71
C MET A 13 9.50 3.70 -2.00
N GLY A 14 10.22 3.58 -0.86
CA GLY A 14 10.67 4.75 -0.12
C GLY A 14 11.60 5.66 -0.93
N LYS A 15 12.47 5.10 -1.79
CA LYS A 15 13.26 5.90 -2.73
C LYS A 15 12.41 6.58 -3.79
N THR A 16 11.34 5.95 -4.24
CA THR A 16 10.44 6.56 -5.22
C THR A 16 9.67 7.71 -4.59
N CYS A 17 9.16 7.55 -3.36
CA CYS A 17 8.57 8.66 -2.59
C CYS A 17 9.59 9.78 -2.35
N LEU A 18 10.81 9.45 -1.91
CA LEU A 18 11.87 10.42 -1.67
C LEU A 18 12.16 11.30 -2.91
N ARG A 19 12.26 10.68 -4.11
CA ARG A 19 12.43 11.43 -5.35
C ARG A 19 11.27 12.38 -5.62
N ARG A 20 10.04 11.92 -5.43
CA ARG A 20 8.84 12.77 -5.62
C ARG A 20 8.81 13.92 -4.64
N ILE A 21 9.24 13.72 -3.40
CA ILE A 21 9.35 14.80 -2.39
C ILE A 21 10.40 15.81 -2.82
N ILE A 22 11.60 15.37 -3.20
CA ILE A 22 12.69 16.24 -3.64
C ILE A 22 12.30 17.05 -4.89
N ASP A 23 11.63 16.40 -5.85
CA ASP A 23 11.27 17.01 -7.13
C ASP A 23 10.01 17.90 -7.05
N HIS A 24 9.27 17.90 -5.93
CA HIS A 24 7.98 18.60 -5.82
C HIS A 24 8.15 20.04 -5.35
N PRO A 25 7.62 21.04 -6.07
CA PRO A 25 7.89 22.46 -5.79
C PRO A 25 7.26 22.98 -4.49
N ASP A 26 6.28 22.28 -3.92
CA ASP A 26 5.58 22.70 -2.70
C ASP A 26 5.96 21.86 -1.46
N LEU A 27 6.95 20.97 -1.62
CA LEU A 27 7.48 20.13 -0.53
C LEU A 27 8.92 20.50 -0.21
N ASP A 28 9.28 20.38 1.05
CA ASP A 28 10.64 20.58 1.55
C ASP A 28 11.07 19.32 2.32
N LEU A 29 12.14 18.68 1.89
CA LEU A 29 12.68 17.53 2.59
C LEU A 29 13.38 17.99 3.87
N ALA A 30 12.75 17.75 5.02
CA ALA A 30 13.26 18.12 6.33
C ALA A 30 14.15 17.04 6.98
N GLY A 31 13.95 15.76 6.60
CA GLY A 31 14.70 14.65 7.16
C GLY A 31 14.57 13.34 6.39
N LEU A 32 15.50 12.43 6.64
CA LEU A 32 15.51 11.11 6.05
C LEU A 32 15.92 10.06 7.09
N PHE A 33 14.98 9.15 7.42
CA PHE A 33 15.28 7.99 8.26
C PHE A 33 15.66 6.77 7.44
N VAL A 34 16.67 6.03 7.90
CA VAL A 34 17.11 4.78 7.27
C VAL A 34 17.41 3.71 8.32
N TYR A 35 16.93 2.47 8.08
CA TYR A 35 17.28 1.32 8.92
C TYR A 35 18.71 0.80 8.68
N SER A 36 19.26 1.04 7.47
CA SER A 36 20.56 0.51 7.09
C SER A 36 21.68 1.43 7.54
N ALA A 37 22.61 0.91 8.36
CA ALA A 37 23.81 1.63 8.78
C ALA A 37 24.66 2.13 7.59
N GLY A 38 24.68 1.39 6.48
CA GLY A 38 25.43 1.81 5.29
C GLY A 38 24.82 2.99 4.51
N LYS A 39 23.63 3.44 4.91
CA LYS A 39 22.99 4.64 4.35
C LYS A 39 22.98 5.82 5.31
N ALA A 40 23.12 5.58 6.61
CA ALA A 40 23.24 6.65 7.61
C ALA A 40 24.50 7.48 7.30
N GLY A 41 24.39 8.80 7.47
CA GLY A 41 25.47 9.75 7.17
C GLY A 41 25.59 10.16 5.69
N ARG A 42 24.76 9.60 4.79
CA ARG A 42 24.76 9.98 3.37
C ARG A 42 23.72 11.06 3.09
N ASP A 43 23.98 11.92 2.12
CA ASP A 43 23.01 12.88 1.62
C ASP A 43 21.79 12.16 0.98
N ALA A 44 20.60 12.71 1.22
CA ALA A 44 19.36 12.16 0.67
C ALA A 44 19.32 12.22 -0.86
N GLY A 45 19.90 13.23 -1.49
CA GLY A 45 20.04 13.34 -2.92
C GLY A 45 20.85 12.18 -3.51
N ASP A 46 21.98 11.83 -2.87
CA ASP A 46 22.80 10.66 -3.29
C ASP A 46 21.98 9.36 -3.25
N ILE A 47 21.21 9.16 -2.16
CA ILE A 47 20.36 7.96 -1.99
C ILE A 47 19.25 7.94 -3.05
N ALA A 48 18.67 9.10 -3.36
CA ALA A 48 17.61 9.29 -4.34
C ALA A 48 18.14 9.31 -5.79
N ARG A 49 19.43 9.49 -6.01
CA ARG A 49 20.06 9.82 -7.31
C ARG A 49 19.49 11.15 -7.85
N ARG A 50 19.61 12.18 -7.03
CA ARG A 50 19.31 13.60 -7.28
C ARG A 50 20.52 14.43 -6.87
N ASP A 51 20.49 15.70 -7.19
CA ASP A 51 21.47 16.67 -6.68
C ASP A 51 21.49 16.68 -5.15
N PRO A 52 22.61 17.06 -4.53
CA PRO A 52 22.71 17.12 -3.07
C PRO A 52 21.60 18.01 -2.47
N THR A 53 20.93 17.48 -1.46
CA THR A 53 19.84 18.17 -0.77
C THR A 53 20.30 18.88 0.51
N GLY A 54 21.47 18.52 1.03
CA GLY A 54 21.94 18.94 2.36
C GLY A 54 21.27 18.18 3.52
N VAL A 55 20.28 17.31 3.25
CA VAL A 55 19.64 16.48 4.26
C VAL A 55 20.40 15.17 4.42
N ILE A 56 21.00 14.98 5.58
CA ILE A 56 21.77 13.80 5.90
C ILE A 56 20.89 12.72 6.51
N ALA A 57 20.92 11.52 5.93
CA ALA A 57 20.18 10.36 6.40
C ALA A 57 20.65 9.94 7.80
N THR A 58 19.71 9.65 8.69
CA THR A 58 19.97 9.19 10.06
C THR A 58 19.28 7.86 10.34
N ALA A 59 19.86 7.06 11.23
CA ALA A 59 19.23 5.87 11.82
C ALA A 59 18.72 6.13 13.25
N SER A 60 18.76 7.39 13.71
CA SER A 60 18.29 7.78 15.05
C SER A 60 16.84 8.24 14.99
N MET A 61 15.97 7.54 15.69
CA MET A 61 14.58 7.95 15.92
C MET A 61 14.53 9.32 16.61
N ASP A 62 15.32 9.52 17.68
CA ASP A 62 15.32 10.76 18.45
C ASP A 62 15.66 11.98 17.58
N GLN A 63 16.60 11.83 16.64
CA GLN A 63 16.92 12.91 15.72
C GLN A 63 15.72 13.26 14.82
N ILE A 64 14.98 12.25 14.34
CA ILE A 64 13.78 12.48 13.53
C ILE A 64 12.65 13.12 14.36
N LEU A 65 12.45 12.63 15.59
CA LEU A 65 11.40 13.18 16.47
C LEU A 65 11.65 14.65 16.80
N ALA A 66 12.92 15.05 16.95
CA ALA A 66 13.32 16.43 17.25
C ALA A 66 13.25 17.39 16.04
N LEU A 67 13.09 16.90 14.80
CA LEU A 67 12.99 17.76 13.63
C LEU A 67 11.69 18.59 13.65
N ASP A 68 11.82 19.85 13.25
CA ASP A 68 10.67 20.66 12.88
C ASP A 68 10.20 20.22 11.49
N ALA A 69 9.19 19.38 11.45
CA ALA A 69 8.62 18.83 10.23
C ALA A 69 7.11 18.57 10.40
N ASP A 70 6.39 18.73 9.31
CA ASP A 70 4.92 18.67 9.29
C ASP A 70 4.40 17.24 9.17
N LEU A 71 5.08 16.40 8.37
CA LEU A 71 4.56 15.11 7.97
C LEU A 71 5.67 14.09 7.69
N VAL A 72 5.39 12.83 8.02
CA VAL A 72 6.25 11.68 7.71
C VAL A 72 5.60 10.84 6.61
N VAL A 73 6.33 10.60 5.53
CA VAL A 73 5.98 9.55 4.55
C VAL A 73 6.62 8.25 5.01
N HIS A 74 5.80 7.38 5.59
CA HIS A 74 6.22 6.13 6.18
C HIS A 74 6.21 5.01 5.14
N ALA A 75 7.41 4.60 4.69
CA ALA A 75 7.62 3.60 3.66
C ALA A 75 8.54 2.47 4.13
N ALA A 76 8.39 2.05 5.38
CA ALA A 76 9.08 0.89 5.95
C ALA A 76 8.75 -0.39 5.15
N ARG A 77 9.54 -1.42 5.31
CA ARG A 77 9.22 -2.73 4.74
C ARG A 77 8.07 -3.33 5.53
N LEU A 78 7.02 -3.80 4.83
CA LEU A 78 5.96 -4.57 5.48
C LEU A 78 6.56 -5.80 6.17
N ALA A 79 6.22 -5.98 7.44
CA ALA A 79 6.69 -7.08 8.27
C ALA A 79 5.54 -7.70 9.07
N PRO A 80 5.54 -9.01 9.30
CA PRO A 80 4.54 -9.65 10.15
C PRO A 80 4.82 -9.37 11.64
N PRO A 81 3.76 -9.31 12.48
CA PRO A 81 2.35 -9.24 12.08
C PRO A 81 1.99 -7.86 11.53
N TYR A 82 0.81 -7.73 10.88
CA TYR A 82 0.28 -6.40 10.54
C TYR A 82 0.14 -5.55 11.81
N GLY A 83 0.73 -4.34 11.77
CA GLY A 83 0.85 -3.50 12.95
C GLY A 83 2.23 -3.54 13.62
N SER A 84 3.19 -4.30 13.09
CA SER A 84 4.58 -4.32 13.59
C SER A 84 5.25 -2.94 13.61
N HIS A 85 4.70 -1.97 12.90
CA HIS A 85 5.15 -0.57 12.86
C HIS A 85 4.33 0.38 13.74
N ASP A 86 3.33 -0.12 14.48
CA ASP A 86 2.45 0.75 15.28
C ASP A 86 3.23 1.59 16.30
N ASP A 87 4.24 1.01 16.97
CA ASP A 87 5.03 1.71 18.00
C ASP A 87 5.83 2.88 17.40
N GLU A 88 6.48 2.70 16.26
CA GLU A 88 7.23 3.79 15.62
C GLU A 88 6.27 4.86 15.06
N ILE A 89 5.12 4.47 14.51
CA ILE A 89 4.08 5.41 14.05
C ILE A 89 3.52 6.23 15.21
N MET A 90 3.22 5.60 16.35
CA MET A 90 2.75 6.31 17.53
C MET A 90 3.76 7.32 18.07
N GLN A 91 5.07 7.00 18.04
CA GLN A 91 6.11 7.96 18.42
C GLN A 91 6.16 9.16 17.46
N LEU A 92 6.05 8.92 16.17
CA LEU A 92 6.01 9.98 15.15
C LEU A 92 4.79 10.89 15.34
N LEU A 93 3.61 10.30 15.55
CA LEU A 93 2.36 11.05 15.82
C LEU A 93 2.49 11.92 17.07
N ARG A 94 2.96 11.35 18.21
CA ARG A 94 3.17 12.10 19.45
C ARG A 94 4.16 13.26 19.30
N SER A 95 5.09 13.18 18.36
CA SER A 95 6.02 14.26 18.08
C SER A 95 5.40 15.42 17.26
N GLY A 96 4.10 15.37 17.01
CA GLY A 96 3.36 16.42 16.28
C GLY A 96 3.45 16.31 14.75
N LYS A 97 3.88 15.16 14.22
CA LYS A 97 4.00 14.96 12.78
C LYS A 97 2.86 14.08 12.27
N ASP A 98 2.16 14.54 11.24
CA ASP A 98 1.24 13.67 10.51
C ASP A 98 1.98 12.49 9.92
N VAL A 99 1.31 11.35 9.75
CA VAL A 99 1.91 10.16 9.15
C VAL A 99 1.05 9.65 8.00
N ILE A 100 1.66 9.50 6.83
CA ILE A 100 1.07 8.75 5.70
C ILE A 100 1.88 7.47 5.50
N SER A 101 1.23 6.31 5.73
CA SER A 101 1.85 5.01 5.50
C SER A 101 1.48 4.44 4.12
N ILE A 102 2.45 3.78 3.47
CA ILE A 102 2.22 2.98 2.25
C ILE A 102 1.85 1.52 2.57
N ASN A 103 1.90 1.11 3.83
CA ASN A 103 1.71 -0.26 4.27
C ASN A 103 0.36 -0.46 4.96
N GLY A 104 -0.73 -0.14 4.28
CA GLY A 104 -2.06 -0.14 4.88
C GLY A 104 -2.36 1.16 5.63
N TYR A 105 -3.03 1.07 6.78
CA TYR A 105 -3.58 2.21 7.52
C TYR A 105 -4.55 3.05 6.67
N THR A 106 -5.12 2.44 5.64
CA THR A 106 -6.17 3.08 4.82
C THR A 106 -7.52 3.07 5.53
N PHE A 107 -7.69 2.16 6.49
CA PHE A 107 -8.85 2.13 7.37
C PHE A 107 -8.45 1.90 8.84
N PRO A 108 -7.63 2.79 9.43
CA PRO A 108 -7.09 2.57 10.77
C PRO A 108 -8.18 2.50 11.86
N SER A 109 -9.34 3.12 11.65
CA SER A 109 -10.51 2.99 12.55
C SER A 109 -11.10 1.58 12.60
N GLY A 110 -10.83 0.75 11.60
CA GLY A 110 -11.27 -0.64 11.51
C GLY A 110 -10.33 -1.66 12.14
N ARG A 111 -9.22 -1.21 12.76
CA ARG A 111 -8.30 -2.06 13.51
C ARG A 111 -8.96 -2.64 14.77
N ASP A 112 -8.35 -3.64 15.38
CA ASP A 112 -8.81 -4.09 16.70
C ASP A 112 -8.90 -2.93 17.70
N ALA A 113 -9.74 -3.07 18.72
CA ALA A 113 -10.08 -1.97 19.61
C ALA A 113 -8.87 -1.40 20.37
N ALA A 114 -7.89 -2.25 20.72
CA ALA A 114 -6.72 -1.82 21.48
C ALA A 114 -5.73 -1.04 20.56
N ALA A 115 -5.41 -1.59 19.39
CA ALA A 115 -4.55 -0.93 18.42
C ALA A 115 -5.15 0.40 17.93
N ARG A 116 -6.46 0.42 17.63
CA ARG A 116 -7.17 1.64 17.26
C ARG A 116 -7.06 2.70 18.34
N ALA A 117 -7.41 2.35 19.59
CA ALA A 117 -7.40 3.30 20.70
C ALA A 117 -5.99 3.86 20.96
N ALA A 118 -4.94 3.03 20.85
CA ALA A 118 -3.56 3.45 21.06
C ALA A 118 -3.09 4.42 19.95
N LEU A 119 -3.38 4.10 18.69
CA LEU A 119 -3.03 4.95 17.55
C LEU A 119 -3.79 6.29 17.59
N GLU A 120 -5.09 6.25 17.91
CA GLU A 120 -5.91 7.45 18.02
C GLU A 120 -5.46 8.35 19.18
N ALA A 121 -5.16 7.76 20.34
CA ALA A 121 -4.62 8.51 21.48
C ALA A 121 -3.28 9.20 21.14
N ALA A 122 -2.36 8.49 20.46
CA ALA A 122 -1.09 9.06 20.04
C ALA A 122 -1.26 10.21 19.03
N ALA A 123 -2.20 10.07 18.09
CA ALA A 123 -2.51 11.11 17.12
C ALA A 123 -3.10 12.36 17.78
N ILE A 124 -4.06 12.18 18.70
CA ILE A 124 -4.67 13.30 19.44
C ILE A 124 -3.65 13.98 20.35
N GLU A 125 -2.83 13.21 21.08
CA GLU A 125 -1.78 13.73 21.98
C GLU A 125 -0.80 14.65 21.23
N GLY A 126 -0.37 14.24 20.03
CA GLY A 126 0.55 15.02 19.20
C GLY A 126 -0.13 16.10 18.34
N GLY A 127 -1.46 16.16 18.30
CA GLY A 127 -2.19 17.04 17.39
C GLY A 127 -1.99 16.67 15.92
N ALA A 128 -1.79 15.38 15.61
CA ALA A 128 -1.38 14.85 14.33
C ALA A 128 -2.43 13.88 13.74
N THR A 129 -2.31 13.60 12.45
CA THR A 129 -3.22 12.70 11.71
C THR A 129 -2.48 11.48 11.16
N LEU A 130 -3.07 10.29 11.35
CA LEU A 130 -2.62 9.05 10.71
C LEU A 130 -3.51 8.72 9.52
N ALA A 131 -2.90 8.44 8.36
CA ALA A 131 -3.57 7.98 7.17
C ALA A 131 -2.74 6.94 6.41
N GLY A 132 -3.40 6.12 5.61
CA GLY A 132 -2.74 5.29 4.60
C GLY A 132 -3.00 5.82 3.20
N ALA A 133 -2.04 5.65 2.30
CA ALA A 133 -2.19 6.00 0.89
C ALA A 133 -1.38 5.06 0.00
N GLY A 134 -1.97 4.65 -1.12
CA GLY A 134 -1.35 3.74 -2.08
C GLY A 134 -2.25 3.46 -3.26
N LEU A 135 -1.95 2.37 -3.95
CA LEU A 135 -2.77 1.90 -5.07
C LEU A 135 -3.73 0.79 -4.62
N ASN A 136 -3.20 -0.20 -3.92
CA ASN A 136 -3.96 -1.26 -3.28
C ASN A 136 -3.18 -1.72 -2.02
N PRO A 137 -3.63 -1.30 -0.84
CA PRO A 137 -4.81 -0.48 -0.54
C PRO A 137 -4.64 1.02 -0.87
N GLY A 138 -5.79 1.73 -1.08
CA GLY A 138 -5.89 3.19 -1.17
C GLY A 138 -6.51 3.75 -2.45
N PHE A 139 -6.59 2.98 -3.56
CA PHE A 139 -7.10 3.49 -4.84
C PHE A 139 -8.10 2.53 -5.50
N ALA A 140 -7.71 1.30 -5.83
CA ALA A 140 -8.51 0.44 -6.70
C ALA A 140 -9.88 0.11 -6.07
N MET A 141 -9.92 -0.34 -4.83
CA MET A 141 -11.16 -0.66 -4.14
C MET A 141 -11.81 0.58 -3.54
N GLU A 142 -11.08 1.37 -2.79
CA GLU A 142 -11.64 2.46 -1.99
C GLU A 142 -12.14 3.65 -2.83
N LYS A 143 -11.56 3.87 -4.00
CA LYS A 143 -11.94 4.99 -4.87
C LYS A 143 -12.64 4.53 -6.13
N ILE A 144 -12.02 3.63 -6.89
CA ILE A 144 -12.52 3.27 -8.22
C ILE A 144 -13.81 2.43 -8.11
N ALA A 145 -13.81 1.38 -7.28
CA ALA A 145 -15.01 0.57 -7.12
C ALA A 145 -16.14 1.36 -6.46
N ALA A 146 -15.83 2.23 -5.47
CA ALA A 146 -16.82 3.09 -4.85
C ALA A 146 -17.46 4.06 -5.85
N VAL A 147 -16.68 4.72 -6.70
CA VAL A 147 -17.19 5.64 -7.72
C VAL A 147 -17.97 4.87 -8.80
N ALA A 148 -17.46 3.72 -9.25
CA ALA A 148 -18.13 2.90 -10.27
C ALA A 148 -19.53 2.44 -9.81
N SER A 149 -19.70 2.11 -8.54
CA SER A 149 -20.99 1.67 -8.00
C SER A 149 -22.08 2.74 -8.07
N SER A 150 -21.73 4.02 -8.23
CA SER A 150 -22.70 5.14 -8.21
C SER A 150 -23.68 5.14 -9.38
N VAL A 151 -23.45 4.32 -10.40
CA VAL A 151 -24.35 4.15 -11.56
C VAL A 151 -25.05 2.78 -11.57
N CYS A 152 -24.96 2.02 -10.49
CA CYS A 152 -25.58 0.71 -10.33
C CYS A 152 -26.74 0.77 -9.33
N ASP A 153 -27.81 0.04 -9.65
CA ASP A 153 -28.83 -0.38 -8.67
C ASP A 153 -28.69 -1.89 -8.41
N ASP A 154 -29.32 -2.40 -7.35
CA ASP A 154 -29.38 -3.84 -7.01
C ASP A 154 -28.00 -4.51 -7.04
N VAL A 155 -27.02 -3.89 -6.38
CA VAL A 155 -25.66 -4.43 -6.30
C VAL A 155 -25.64 -5.68 -5.41
N ARG A 156 -25.11 -6.79 -5.94
CA ARG A 156 -24.97 -8.08 -5.26
C ARG A 156 -23.53 -8.41 -4.91
N CYS A 157 -22.61 -8.06 -5.81
CA CYS A 157 -21.20 -8.33 -5.59
C CYS A 157 -20.34 -7.20 -6.20
N ILE A 158 -19.32 -6.79 -5.48
CA ILE A 158 -18.23 -5.95 -5.99
C ILE A 158 -16.94 -6.74 -5.89
N HIS A 159 -16.32 -7.04 -7.02
CA HIS A 159 -15.08 -7.80 -7.08
C HIS A 159 -13.96 -6.99 -7.72
N VAL A 160 -12.91 -6.75 -6.96
CA VAL A 160 -11.67 -6.11 -7.43
C VAL A 160 -10.57 -7.14 -7.49
N ILE A 161 -10.01 -7.33 -8.68
CA ILE A 161 -8.88 -8.24 -8.92
C ILE A 161 -7.66 -7.39 -9.26
N GLU A 162 -6.53 -7.69 -8.63
CA GLU A 162 -5.20 -7.17 -8.96
C GLU A 162 -4.30 -8.31 -9.43
N THR A 163 -3.61 -8.12 -10.56
CA THR A 163 -2.58 -9.05 -11.02
C THR A 163 -1.21 -8.40 -10.86
N VAL A 164 -0.32 -9.05 -10.12
CA VAL A 164 1.05 -8.59 -9.86
C VAL A 164 2.04 -9.57 -10.48
N PRO A 165 2.63 -9.23 -11.65
CA PRO A 165 3.69 -10.03 -12.23
C PRO A 165 4.93 -9.94 -11.36
N CYS A 166 5.42 -11.10 -10.89
CA CYS A 166 6.51 -11.19 -9.92
C CYS A 166 7.84 -11.70 -10.52
N GLN A 167 7.88 -12.03 -11.81
CA GLN A 167 9.05 -12.63 -12.48
C GLN A 167 10.32 -11.78 -12.40
N GLU A 168 10.16 -10.45 -12.35
CA GLU A 168 11.25 -9.48 -12.31
C GLU A 168 11.78 -9.19 -10.90
N VAL A 169 11.22 -9.81 -9.86
CA VAL A 169 11.71 -9.66 -8.47
C VAL A 169 13.04 -10.38 -8.32
N LYS A 170 14.10 -9.63 -7.99
CA LYS A 170 15.49 -10.12 -8.04
C LYS A 170 16.00 -10.77 -6.76
N SER A 171 15.29 -10.69 -5.65
CA SER A 171 15.77 -11.18 -4.37
C SER A 171 15.37 -12.64 -4.16
N PRO A 172 16.28 -13.62 -4.24
CA PRO A 172 15.97 -15.03 -3.99
C PRO A 172 15.37 -15.25 -2.60
N ALA A 173 15.96 -14.67 -1.56
CA ALA A 173 15.45 -14.78 -0.19
C ALA A 173 14.02 -14.25 -0.05
N TYR A 174 13.67 -13.18 -0.76
CA TYR A 174 12.30 -12.67 -0.72
C TYR A 174 11.33 -13.58 -1.47
N VAL A 175 11.71 -14.02 -2.67
CA VAL A 175 10.86 -14.85 -3.55
C VAL A 175 10.66 -16.25 -2.95
N PHE A 176 11.75 -16.92 -2.57
CA PHE A 176 11.69 -18.32 -2.18
C PHE A 176 11.46 -18.50 -0.68
N ASP A 177 12.20 -17.77 0.18
CA ASP A 177 12.16 -18.03 1.63
C ASP A 177 11.00 -17.29 2.31
N ILE A 178 10.62 -16.11 1.83
CA ILE A 178 9.55 -15.30 2.43
C ILE A 178 8.20 -15.58 1.76
N LEU A 179 8.12 -15.49 0.43
CA LEU A 179 6.86 -15.64 -0.30
C LEU A 179 6.48 -17.11 -0.58
N GLY A 180 7.44 -18.04 -0.47
CA GLY A 180 7.20 -19.47 -0.65
C GLY A 180 7.08 -19.92 -2.11
N PHE A 181 7.40 -19.07 -3.09
CA PHE A 181 7.52 -19.53 -4.48
C PHE A 181 8.58 -20.62 -4.61
N GLY A 182 8.44 -21.53 -5.56
CA GLY A 182 9.37 -22.64 -5.77
C GLY A 182 9.28 -23.77 -4.73
N SER A 183 8.49 -23.61 -3.66
CA SER A 183 8.23 -24.66 -2.67
C SER A 183 7.25 -25.72 -3.20
N ASP A 184 7.12 -26.85 -2.47
CA ASP A 184 6.05 -27.81 -2.71
C ASP A 184 4.70 -27.15 -2.35
N PRO A 185 3.69 -27.18 -3.24
CA PRO A 185 2.39 -26.57 -2.96
C PRO A 185 1.69 -27.15 -1.71
N GLY A 186 2.02 -28.38 -1.30
CA GLY A 186 1.48 -29.00 -0.09
C GLY A 186 2.11 -28.51 1.22
N VAL A 187 3.20 -27.74 1.14
CA VAL A 187 3.92 -27.20 2.33
C VAL A 187 3.50 -25.77 2.65
N VAL A 188 3.10 -25.01 1.64
CA VAL A 188 2.64 -23.61 1.83
C VAL A 188 1.15 -23.63 2.10
N ASP A 189 0.75 -23.25 3.30
CA ASP A 189 -0.65 -22.94 3.61
C ASP A 189 -0.86 -21.43 3.73
N PRO A 190 -1.35 -20.77 2.68
CA PRO A 190 -1.57 -19.32 2.71
C PRO A 190 -2.74 -18.90 3.61
N ASN A 191 -3.55 -19.84 4.10
CA ASN A 191 -4.62 -19.58 5.06
C ASN A 191 -4.16 -19.73 6.51
N ALA A 192 -2.96 -20.27 6.76
CA ALA A 192 -2.40 -20.35 8.10
C ALA A 192 -2.12 -18.92 8.64
N PRO A 193 -2.70 -18.53 9.79
CA PRO A 193 -2.57 -17.16 10.31
C PRO A 193 -1.17 -16.82 10.79
N ASP A 194 -0.35 -17.80 11.08
CA ASP A 194 1.04 -17.69 11.55
C ASP A 194 2.06 -17.75 10.39
N TRP A 195 1.64 -18.06 9.17
CA TRP A 195 2.54 -17.90 8.04
C TRP A 195 2.83 -16.41 7.79
N GLY A 196 4.13 -16.06 7.74
CA GLY A 196 4.57 -14.65 7.75
C GLY A 196 3.84 -13.73 6.78
N PRO A 197 3.70 -14.08 5.47
CA PRO A 197 2.91 -13.28 4.53
C PRO A 197 1.45 -13.11 4.96
N SER A 198 0.76 -14.16 5.39
CA SER A 198 -0.64 -14.08 5.83
C SER A 198 -0.79 -13.22 7.08
N ALA A 199 0.12 -13.34 8.04
CA ALA A 199 0.14 -12.53 9.25
C ALA A 199 0.30 -11.02 8.96
N ALA A 200 1.01 -10.68 7.88
CA ALA A 200 1.17 -9.29 7.44
C ALA A 200 0.01 -8.80 6.58
N LEU A 201 -0.44 -9.62 5.62
CA LEU A 201 -1.37 -9.19 4.57
C LEU A 201 -2.83 -9.21 5.01
N ASN A 202 -3.24 -10.17 5.86
CA ASN A 202 -4.65 -10.32 6.23
C ASN A 202 -5.22 -9.08 6.91
N GLY A 203 -4.49 -8.48 7.84
CA GLY A 203 -4.89 -7.23 8.46
C GLY A 203 -4.94 -6.08 7.47
N MET A 204 -3.88 -5.94 6.66
CA MET A 204 -3.73 -4.85 5.71
C MET A 204 -4.81 -4.85 4.62
N PHE A 205 -5.09 -6.01 4.02
CA PHE A 205 -6.07 -6.10 2.93
C PHE A 205 -7.52 -6.31 3.38
N ALA A 206 -7.76 -6.53 4.67
CA ALA A 206 -9.09 -6.38 5.23
C ALA A 206 -9.54 -4.90 5.31
N GLU A 207 -8.60 -3.95 5.36
CA GLU A 207 -8.91 -2.52 5.43
C GLU A 207 -9.67 -1.99 4.21
N PRO A 208 -9.23 -2.24 2.94
CA PRO A 208 -9.98 -1.79 1.77
C PRO A 208 -11.40 -2.38 1.69
N VAL A 209 -11.59 -3.63 2.11
CA VAL A 209 -12.94 -4.24 2.17
C VAL A 209 -13.83 -3.49 3.17
N ARG A 210 -13.30 -3.18 4.37
CA ARG A 210 -14.02 -2.37 5.37
C ARG A 210 -14.29 -0.94 4.89
N SER A 211 -13.31 -0.32 4.26
CA SER A 211 -13.41 1.03 3.72
C SER A 211 -14.49 1.13 2.65
N LEU A 212 -14.54 0.18 1.71
CA LEU A 212 -15.56 0.16 0.67
C LEU A 212 -16.95 -0.07 1.29
N ALA A 213 -17.10 -1.03 2.20
CA ALA A 213 -18.38 -1.28 2.88
C ALA A 213 -18.88 0.00 3.58
N GLN A 214 -18.00 0.68 4.33
CA GLN A 214 -18.37 1.96 4.99
C GLN A 214 -18.79 3.03 3.97
N SER A 215 -18.07 3.17 2.87
CA SER A 215 -18.35 4.16 1.83
C SER A 215 -19.70 3.94 1.16
N LEU A 216 -20.15 2.69 1.11
CA LEU A 216 -21.46 2.28 0.55
C LEU A 216 -22.57 2.26 1.60
N GLY A 217 -22.27 2.56 2.86
CA GLY A 217 -23.23 2.48 3.97
C GLY A 217 -23.63 1.05 4.36
N LEU A 218 -22.82 0.05 3.98
CA LEU A 218 -23.06 -1.36 4.26
C LEU A 218 -22.45 -1.77 5.60
N THR A 219 -23.11 -2.71 6.29
CA THR A 219 -22.62 -3.28 7.54
C THR A 219 -21.99 -4.65 7.28
N LEU A 220 -20.66 -4.75 7.45
CA LEU A 220 -19.95 -6.02 7.37
C LEU A 220 -20.30 -6.94 8.54
N GLN A 221 -20.60 -8.19 8.23
CA GLN A 221 -20.74 -9.28 9.20
C GLN A 221 -19.41 -9.99 9.42
N THR A 222 -18.77 -10.41 8.32
CA THR A 222 -17.50 -11.15 8.35
C THR A 222 -16.59 -10.70 7.22
N ILE A 223 -15.28 -10.95 7.38
CA ILE A 223 -14.32 -10.97 6.27
C ILE A 223 -13.61 -12.32 6.36
N ASN A 224 -13.86 -13.18 5.38
CA ASN A 224 -13.28 -14.51 5.27
C ASN A 224 -12.13 -14.50 4.26
N THR A 225 -11.10 -15.31 4.49
CA THR A 225 -10.01 -15.52 3.56
C THR A 225 -10.19 -16.84 2.82
N ASP A 226 -9.80 -16.84 1.55
CA ASP A 226 -9.86 -17.99 0.65
C ASP A 226 -8.62 -17.92 -0.26
N HIS A 227 -7.45 -18.07 0.36
CA HIS A 227 -6.17 -18.01 -0.32
C HIS A 227 -5.84 -19.36 -0.94
N ALA A 228 -5.10 -19.33 -2.06
CA ALA A 228 -4.71 -20.54 -2.77
C ALA A 228 -3.33 -20.42 -3.40
N VAL A 229 -2.66 -21.57 -3.56
CA VAL A 229 -1.39 -21.69 -4.28
C VAL A 229 -1.60 -22.56 -5.52
N PHE A 230 -0.87 -22.26 -6.59
CA PHE A 230 -0.95 -22.99 -7.85
C PHE A 230 0.46 -23.37 -8.32
N PRO A 231 0.65 -24.62 -8.78
CA PRO A 231 1.94 -25.09 -9.28
C PRO A 231 2.27 -24.52 -10.66
N ALA A 232 3.58 -24.45 -10.97
CA ALA A 232 4.09 -24.17 -12.30
C ALA A 232 3.67 -25.25 -13.29
N THR A 233 3.26 -24.86 -14.48
CA THR A 233 2.91 -25.77 -15.58
C THR A 233 4.11 -26.26 -16.37
N GLU A 234 5.22 -25.52 -16.30
CA GLU A 234 6.52 -25.84 -16.91
C GLU A 234 7.65 -25.32 -16.03
N ASP A 235 8.92 -25.57 -16.38
CA ASP A 235 10.06 -24.98 -15.71
C ASP A 235 10.17 -23.50 -16.07
N LEU A 236 10.31 -22.64 -15.06
CA LEU A 236 10.31 -21.18 -15.21
C LEU A 236 11.66 -20.59 -14.85
N ALA A 237 12.25 -19.82 -15.77
CA ALA A 237 13.41 -18.97 -15.49
C ALA A 237 12.92 -17.56 -15.08
N ILE A 238 13.22 -17.16 -13.86
CA ILE A 238 12.82 -15.86 -13.29
C ILE A 238 14.03 -15.05 -12.82
N ALA A 239 13.87 -13.77 -12.56
CA ALA A 239 14.99 -12.92 -12.15
C ALA A 239 15.66 -13.34 -10.82
N ALA A 240 14.96 -14.08 -9.95
CA ALA A 240 15.49 -14.60 -8.69
C ALA A 240 16.16 -15.98 -8.83
N GLY A 241 15.97 -16.71 -9.94
CA GLY A 241 16.47 -18.08 -10.13
C GLY A 241 15.54 -18.91 -11.00
N GLU A 242 15.26 -20.15 -10.61
CA GLU A 242 14.44 -21.10 -11.33
C GLU A 242 13.32 -21.65 -10.45
N ILE A 243 12.15 -21.88 -11.03
CA ILE A 243 11.03 -22.60 -10.42
C ILE A 243 10.74 -23.80 -11.29
N LEU A 244 10.90 -25.02 -10.74
CA LEU A 244 10.65 -26.25 -11.48
C LEU A 244 9.13 -26.50 -11.61
N LYS A 245 8.75 -27.18 -12.69
CA LYS A 245 7.39 -27.66 -12.92
C LYS A 245 6.83 -28.38 -11.69
N GLY A 246 5.59 -28.07 -11.35
CA GLY A 246 4.90 -28.61 -10.18
C GLY A 246 5.21 -27.91 -8.86
N ARG A 247 6.13 -26.96 -8.84
CA ARG A 247 6.43 -26.10 -7.67
C ARG A 247 5.54 -24.87 -7.66
N THR A 248 5.33 -24.27 -6.49
CA THR A 248 4.49 -23.08 -6.32
C THR A 248 4.96 -21.94 -7.23
N ALA A 249 4.09 -21.49 -8.16
CA ALA A 249 4.37 -20.44 -9.12
C ALA A 249 3.34 -19.29 -9.09
N ARG A 250 2.16 -19.52 -8.54
CA ARG A 250 1.14 -18.49 -8.38
C ARG A 250 0.54 -18.55 -6.98
N LEU A 251 0.26 -17.36 -6.41
CA LEU A 251 -0.42 -17.16 -5.13
C LEU A 251 -1.65 -16.30 -5.39
N ARG A 252 -2.83 -16.81 -5.08
CA ARG A 252 -4.08 -16.07 -5.07
C ARG A 252 -4.45 -15.73 -3.64
N TRP A 253 -4.43 -14.45 -3.32
CA TRP A 253 -4.92 -13.88 -2.08
C TRP A 253 -6.34 -13.40 -2.28
N ARG A 254 -7.28 -13.79 -1.41
CA ARG A 254 -8.66 -13.36 -1.56
C ARG A 254 -9.29 -13.11 -0.19
N TRP A 255 -9.88 -11.93 -0.05
CA TRP A 255 -10.65 -11.50 1.10
C TRP A 255 -12.07 -11.25 0.66
N ARG A 256 -13.03 -11.92 1.33
CA ARG A 256 -14.46 -11.89 1.02
C ARG A 256 -15.21 -11.28 2.19
N GLY A 257 -15.74 -10.08 2.00
CA GLY A 257 -16.60 -9.39 2.96
C GLY A 257 -18.07 -9.72 2.70
N GLU A 258 -18.75 -10.27 3.68
CA GLU A 258 -20.20 -10.50 3.66
C GLU A 258 -20.88 -9.40 4.46
N THR A 259 -21.98 -8.84 3.92
CA THR A 259 -22.74 -7.76 4.58
C THR A 259 -24.11 -8.21 5.03
N THR A 260 -24.72 -7.47 5.95
CA THR A 260 -26.11 -7.71 6.41
C THR A 260 -27.14 -7.51 5.30
N ASP A 261 -26.78 -6.73 4.28
CA ASP A 261 -27.64 -6.38 3.15
C ASP A 261 -27.54 -7.40 2.00
N GLY A 262 -26.74 -8.46 2.18
CA GLY A 262 -26.54 -9.51 1.18
C GLY A 262 -25.58 -9.12 0.04
N VAL A 263 -24.90 -7.99 0.14
CA VAL A 263 -23.86 -7.57 -0.82
C VAL A 263 -22.54 -8.23 -0.42
N GLU A 264 -21.88 -8.85 -1.38
CA GLU A 264 -20.52 -9.39 -1.23
C GLU A 264 -19.49 -8.39 -1.73
N ILE A 265 -18.40 -8.18 -0.97
CA ILE A 265 -17.25 -7.36 -1.38
C ILE A 265 -16.02 -8.26 -1.43
N VAL A 266 -15.42 -8.41 -2.60
CA VAL A 266 -14.29 -9.31 -2.81
C VAL A 266 -13.07 -8.51 -3.27
N LEU A 267 -11.97 -8.65 -2.54
CA LEU A 267 -10.64 -8.25 -3.00
C LEU A 267 -9.84 -9.50 -3.31
N GLU A 268 -9.32 -9.59 -4.53
CA GLU A 268 -8.45 -10.66 -4.97
C GLU A 268 -7.13 -10.10 -5.49
N ILE A 269 -6.01 -10.65 -5.03
CA ILE A 269 -4.67 -10.29 -5.51
C ILE A 269 -3.98 -11.54 -5.99
N ARG A 270 -3.45 -11.51 -7.20
CA ARG A 270 -2.73 -12.62 -7.84
C ARG A 270 -1.26 -12.26 -7.96
N TRP A 271 -0.41 -12.95 -7.24
CA TRP A 271 1.03 -12.87 -7.42
C TRP A 271 1.49 -13.99 -8.35
N GLU A 272 2.07 -13.61 -9.47
CA GLU A 272 2.30 -14.52 -10.59
C GLU A 272 3.78 -14.57 -10.99
N MET A 273 4.41 -15.74 -10.87
CA MET A 273 5.66 -16.10 -11.52
C MET A 273 5.43 -16.72 -12.90
N GLU A 274 4.23 -17.22 -13.14
CA GLU A 274 3.69 -17.72 -14.40
C GLU A 274 2.34 -17.05 -14.63
N PRO A 275 2.06 -16.53 -15.83
CA PRO A 275 0.75 -15.93 -16.13
C PRO A 275 -0.41 -16.90 -15.83
N SER A 276 -1.52 -16.37 -15.34
CA SER A 276 -2.75 -17.16 -15.19
C SER A 276 -3.23 -17.71 -16.52
N PRO A 277 -3.93 -18.87 -16.52
CA PRO A 277 -4.60 -19.41 -17.72
C PRO A 277 -5.46 -18.36 -18.40
N ALA A 278 -5.62 -18.48 -19.72
CA ALA A 278 -6.28 -17.44 -20.53
C ALA A 278 -7.74 -17.17 -20.12
N ASP A 279 -8.44 -18.15 -19.59
CA ASP A 279 -9.81 -18.04 -19.06
C ASP A 279 -9.89 -17.34 -17.70
N GLU A 280 -8.79 -17.30 -16.95
CA GLU A 280 -8.67 -16.60 -15.68
C GLU A 280 -7.95 -15.24 -15.81
N ALA A 281 -7.18 -15.03 -16.88
CA ALA A 281 -6.38 -13.84 -17.08
C ALA A 281 -7.25 -12.58 -17.17
N ILE A 282 -6.76 -11.49 -16.57
CA ILE A 282 -7.36 -10.16 -16.74
C ILE A 282 -6.47 -9.31 -17.63
N ALA A 283 -7.08 -8.43 -18.41
CA ALA A 283 -6.34 -7.40 -19.12
C ALA A 283 -5.97 -6.27 -18.13
N GLY A 284 -4.70 -5.82 -18.16
CA GLY A 284 -4.24 -4.75 -17.28
C GLY A 284 -3.92 -5.19 -15.86
N LEU A 285 -3.65 -4.22 -15.00
CA LEU A 285 -3.23 -4.45 -13.61
C LEU A 285 -4.43 -4.74 -12.68
N TRP A 286 -5.57 -4.07 -12.90
CA TRP A 286 -6.79 -4.29 -12.13
C TRP A 286 -8.01 -4.54 -13.02
N ARG A 287 -8.92 -5.37 -12.52
CA ARG A 287 -10.30 -5.47 -13.00
C ARG A 287 -11.24 -5.16 -11.84
N VAL A 288 -12.18 -4.25 -12.08
CA VAL A 288 -13.29 -3.97 -11.17
C VAL A 288 -14.56 -4.45 -11.85
N SER A 289 -15.23 -5.42 -11.24
CA SER A 289 -16.53 -5.91 -11.70
C SER A 289 -17.58 -5.73 -10.62
N ILE A 290 -18.76 -5.27 -11.02
CA ILE A 290 -19.91 -5.08 -10.15
C ILE A 290 -21.07 -5.87 -10.74
N ASP A 291 -21.55 -6.87 -10.02
CA ASP A 291 -22.82 -7.54 -10.31
C ASP A 291 -23.95 -6.68 -9.75
N GLY A 292 -24.64 -6.01 -10.65
CA GLY A 292 -25.69 -5.05 -10.33
C GLY A 292 -26.55 -4.73 -11.56
N ALA A 293 -27.49 -3.82 -11.43
CA ALA A 293 -28.38 -3.39 -12.50
C ALA A 293 -28.28 -1.87 -12.76
N PRO A 294 -27.51 -1.39 -13.77
CA PRO A 294 -26.62 -2.17 -14.63
C PRO A 294 -25.39 -2.71 -13.90
N GLY A 295 -24.78 -3.76 -14.45
CA GLY A 295 -23.46 -4.23 -14.01
C GLY A 295 -22.33 -3.39 -14.60
N ILE A 296 -21.16 -3.47 -13.97
CA ILE A 296 -19.92 -2.81 -14.42
C ILE A 296 -18.84 -3.87 -14.62
N ASP A 297 -18.07 -3.72 -15.70
CA ASP A 297 -16.83 -4.45 -15.92
C ASP A 297 -15.78 -3.48 -16.48
N MET A 298 -14.75 -3.19 -15.70
CA MET A 298 -13.75 -2.19 -16.02
C MET A 298 -12.35 -2.76 -15.76
N THR A 299 -11.45 -2.56 -16.71
CA THR A 299 -10.03 -2.87 -16.58
C THR A 299 -9.21 -1.59 -16.51
N ILE A 300 -8.19 -1.61 -15.68
CA ILE A 300 -7.31 -0.46 -15.44
C ILE A 300 -5.87 -0.93 -15.56
N ASP A 301 -5.08 -0.17 -16.28
CA ASP A 301 -3.64 -0.35 -16.37
C ASP A 301 -2.91 0.95 -16.06
N LEU A 302 -1.67 0.84 -15.60
CA LEU A 302 -0.78 1.97 -15.37
C LEU A 302 0.36 1.93 -16.38
N THR A 303 0.51 3.01 -17.13
CA THR A 303 1.54 3.12 -18.15
C THR A 303 2.57 4.20 -17.77
N LYS A 304 3.82 3.97 -18.15
CA LYS A 304 4.86 4.98 -18.05
C LYS A 304 4.84 5.89 -19.25
N ARG A 305 5.29 7.12 -19.08
CA ARG A 305 5.60 7.99 -20.20
C ARG A 305 6.79 7.40 -20.97
N GLN A 306 6.76 7.52 -22.29
CA GLN A 306 7.82 6.99 -23.16
C GLN A 306 9.17 7.67 -22.93
N ASP A 307 9.15 8.94 -22.47
CA ASP A 307 10.34 9.76 -22.18
C ASP A 307 10.82 9.62 -20.72
N ASP A 308 10.23 8.72 -19.90
CA ASP A 308 10.69 8.50 -18.53
C ASP A 308 12.00 7.69 -18.52
N PRO A 309 13.13 8.30 -18.12
CA PRO A 309 14.43 7.66 -18.17
C PRO A 309 14.69 6.65 -17.05
N TYR A 310 13.79 6.58 -16.05
CA TYR A 310 14.01 5.76 -14.88
C TYR A 310 13.45 4.34 -15.04
N ARG A 311 14.08 3.37 -14.36
CA ARG A 311 13.63 1.97 -14.33
C ARG A 311 12.48 1.71 -13.33
N THR A 312 11.97 2.76 -12.69
CA THR A 312 10.83 2.66 -11.74
C THR A 312 9.58 2.22 -12.49
N SER A 313 8.85 1.23 -11.98
CA SER A 313 7.61 0.76 -12.63
C SER A 313 6.48 1.80 -12.51
N ALA A 314 5.45 1.65 -13.34
CA ALA A 314 4.28 2.53 -13.32
C ALA A 314 3.56 2.46 -11.96
N GLU A 315 3.47 1.27 -11.37
CA GLU A 315 2.84 1.06 -10.06
C GLU A 315 3.62 1.79 -8.95
N GLN A 316 4.95 1.69 -8.96
CA GLN A 316 5.78 2.41 -7.98
C GLN A 316 5.61 3.93 -8.09
N LEU A 317 5.51 4.45 -9.31
CA LEU A 317 5.23 5.86 -9.53
C LEU A 317 3.82 6.23 -9.06
N GLY A 318 2.84 5.36 -9.32
CA GLY A 318 1.46 5.52 -8.87
C GLY A 318 1.32 5.57 -7.36
N VAL A 319 1.98 4.66 -6.63
CA VAL A 319 1.99 4.68 -5.15
C VAL A 319 2.58 5.99 -4.63
N ALA A 320 3.75 6.40 -5.15
CA ALA A 320 4.38 7.65 -4.71
C ALA A 320 3.52 8.88 -5.04
N ALA A 321 2.83 8.87 -6.20
CA ALA A 321 1.90 9.93 -6.56
C ALA A 321 0.68 9.95 -5.63
N ALA A 322 0.10 8.81 -5.29
CA ALA A 322 -1.02 8.71 -4.36
C ALA A 322 -0.67 9.28 -2.98
N VAL A 323 0.53 8.97 -2.46
CA VAL A 323 1.04 9.50 -1.20
C VAL A 323 1.20 11.02 -1.26
N VAL A 324 1.88 11.53 -2.28
CA VAL A 324 2.13 12.99 -2.41
C VAL A 324 0.81 13.75 -2.58
N ASN A 325 -0.11 13.24 -3.39
CA ASN A 325 -1.42 13.86 -3.58
C ASN A 325 -2.30 13.82 -2.31
N ALA A 326 -2.04 12.90 -1.38
CA ALA A 326 -2.76 12.81 -0.11
C ALA A 326 -2.32 13.89 0.91
N ILE A 327 -1.10 14.41 0.81
CA ILE A 327 -0.51 15.33 1.78
C ILE A 327 -1.43 16.52 2.12
N PRO A 328 -2.00 17.27 1.15
CA PRO A 328 -2.86 18.40 1.47
C PRO A 328 -4.11 18.05 2.27
N ALA A 329 -4.71 16.89 1.98
CA ALA A 329 -5.91 16.44 2.68
C ALA A 329 -5.59 15.99 4.12
N VAL A 330 -4.49 15.26 4.30
CA VAL A 330 -4.03 14.81 5.62
C VAL A 330 -3.65 16.00 6.49
N ARG A 331 -2.92 16.98 5.94
CA ARG A 331 -2.57 18.23 6.64
C ARG A 331 -3.77 19.12 7.02
N ALA A 332 -4.88 18.97 6.32
CA ALA A 332 -6.12 19.72 6.60
C ALA A 332 -7.09 18.95 7.51
N ALA A 333 -6.83 17.69 7.79
CA ALA A 333 -7.69 16.88 8.65
C ALA A 333 -7.53 17.25 10.13
N PRO A 334 -8.56 17.02 10.95
CA PRO A 334 -8.41 17.11 12.40
C PRO A 334 -7.48 16.00 12.91
N PRO A 335 -6.80 16.20 14.04
CA PRO A 335 -6.00 15.16 14.68
C PRO A 335 -6.81 13.87 14.90
N GLY A 336 -6.16 12.71 14.64
CA GLY A 336 -6.80 11.41 14.81
C GLY A 336 -6.53 10.45 13.65
N LEU A 337 -7.45 9.52 13.43
CA LEU A 337 -7.37 8.48 12.42
C LEU A 337 -8.19 8.88 11.18
N MET A 338 -7.55 8.97 10.03
CA MET A 338 -8.20 9.33 8.78
C MET A 338 -8.40 8.08 7.91
N ASN A 339 -9.66 7.72 7.67
CA ASN A 339 -9.98 6.59 6.80
C ASN A 339 -10.01 6.98 5.31
N ALA A 340 -9.65 6.03 4.43
CA ALA A 340 -9.93 6.13 3.01
C ALA A 340 -11.47 6.05 2.76
N PRO A 341 -11.95 6.56 1.62
CA PRO A 341 -11.17 7.16 0.53
C PRO A 341 -10.75 8.61 0.81
N ILE A 342 -9.50 8.91 0.51
CA ILE A 342 -9.02 10.29 0.57
C ILE A 342 -9.21 10.91 -0.82
N ALA A 343 -10.07 11.90 -0.95
CA ALA A 343 -10.30 12.60 -2.22
C ALA A 343 -9.09 13.50 -2.56
N THR A 344 -8.23 13.01 -3.43
CA THR A 344 -6.98 13.67 -3.75
C THR A 344 -6.73 13.70 -5.26
N PRO A 345 -7.47 14.52 -6.02
CA PRO A 345 -7.16 14.73 -7.42
C PRO A 345 -5.77 15.35 -7.56
N TRP A 346 -5.06 14.98 -8.64
CA TRP A 346 -3.79 15.62 -8.97
C TRP A 346 -3.96 17.13 -9.14
N ARG A 347 -2.98 17.89 -8.65
CA ARG A 347 -2.90 19.34 -8.81
C ARG A 347 -1.47 19.72 -9.18
N PRO A 348 -1.27 20.70 -10.08
CA PRO A 348 0.06 21.16 -10.46
C PRO A 348 0.81 21.82 -9.30
N ARG A 349 0.07 22.45 -8.38
CA ARG A 349 0.54 23.08 -7.14
C ARG A 349 -0.43 22.79 -6.02
N PHE A 350 0.06 22.63 -4.80
CA PHE A 350 -0.80 22.62 -3.64
C PHE A 350 -1.34 24.02 -3.41
N GLN A 351 -2.65 24.14 -3.18
CA GLN A 351 -3.21 25.44 -2.83
C GLN A 351 -2.71 25.80 -1.43
N THR A 352 -1.88 26.82 -1.35
CA THR A 352 -1.64 27.49 -0.07
C THR A 352 -2.96 28.13 0.37
N LYS A 353 -3.43 27.81 1.58
CA LYS A 353 -4.51 28.61 2.19
C LYS A 353 -4.03 30.06 2.19
N ALA A 354 -4.81 30.94 1.55
CA ALA A 354 -4.61 32.39 1.59
C ALA A 354 -4.73 32.89 3.03
#